data_811949d17c4fcf935d8d172020d37711
#
_entry.id   811949d17c4fcf935d8d172020d37711
#
_cell.length_a   1.000
_cell.length_b   1.000
_cell.length_c   1.000
_cell.angle_alpha   90.00
_cell.angle_beta   90.00
_cell.angle_gamma   90.00
#
_symmetry.space_group_name_H-M   'P 1'
#
loop_
_entity.id
_entity.type
_entity.pdbx_description
1 polymer ?
#
loop_
_entity_poly.entity_id
_entity_poly.type
_entity_poly.pdbx_seq_one_letter_code
_entity_poly.pdbx_strand_id
1 'polypeptide(L)'
;MKTLKQLIIEKLASYEELSFMDMQDKTNLRASIDRPLGYKHGKKGMHKMEFNINYGNFPKLINPADGEPWDVVIPGIHKSEKKIKVGKIIGMVPMRNGNHKLIGLPKGHTFTDKHKDQVKEYISRKRNQEVINNEPRHMSEEYMSF
;
A
#
# COMPACT_ATOMS: atom_id res chain seq x y z
N MET A 1 3.48 -27.54 0.56
CA MET A 1 3.88 -26.27 -0.09
C MET A 1 3.21 -25.10 0.60
N LYS A 2 3.95 -24.05 0.88
CA LYS A 2 3.40 -22.84 1.51
C LYS A 2 2.60 -22.03 0.50
N THR A 3 1.50 -21.44 0.97
CA THR A 3 0.72 -20.49 0.16
C THR A 3 1.50 -19.19 -0.01
N LEU A 4 1.15 -18.40 -1.02
CA LEU A 4 1.73 -17.05 -1.19
C LEU A 4 1.53 -16.21 0.07
N LYS A 5 0.36 -16.27 0.68
CA LYS A 5 0.06 -15.56 1.93
C LYS A 5 1.01 -15.95 3.06
N GLN A 6 1.25 -17.25 3.25
CA GLN A 6 2.17 -17.76 4.28
C GLN A 6 3.61 -17.28 4.02
N LEU A 7 4.07 -17.34 2.76
CA LEU A 7 5.41 -16.88 2.39
C LEU A 7 5.58 -15.39 2.66
N ILE A 8 4.59 -14.58 2.35
CA ILE A 8 4.61 -13.13 2.59
C ILE A 8 4.64 -12.84 4.08
N ILE A 9 3.79 -13.49 4.88
CA ILE A 9 3.76 -13.33 6.34
C ILE A 9 5.11 -13.70 6.95
N GLU A 10 5.68 -14.83 6.55
CA GLU A 10 6.98 -15.27 7.06
C GLU A 10 8.09 -14.29 6.68
N LYS A 11 8.09 -13.80 5.43
CA LYS A 11 9.08 -12.83 4.96
C LYS A 11 8.98 -11.54 5.76
N LEU A 12 7.77 -11.03 6.01
CA LEU A 12 7.56 -9.84 6.83
C LEU A 12 7.96 -10.09 8.29
N ALA A 13 7.56 -11.24 8.85
CA ALA A 13 7.87 -11.59 10.23
C ALA A 13 9.37 -11.76 10.48
N SER A 14 10.17 -12.07 9.47
CA SER A 14 11.62 -12.21 9.58
C SER A 14 12.35 -10.86 9.61
N TYR A 15 11.69 -9.75 9.34
CA TYR A 15 12.31 -8.44 9.29
C TYR A 15 12.13 -7.69 10.62
N GLU A 16 13.24 -7.17 11.14
CA GLU A 16 13.23 -6.31 12.32
C GLU A 16 12.37 -5.06 12.14
N GLU A 17 12.20 -4.61 10.88
CA GLU A 17 11.37 -3.47 10.53
C GLU A 17 9.92 -3.63 10.98
N LEU A 18 9.39 -4.85 11.01
CA LEU A 18 8.03 -5.09 11.50
C LEU A 18 7.89 -4.76 12.99
N SER A 19 8.86 -5.21 13.80
CA SER A 19 8.89 -4.85 15.21
C SER A 19 9.06 -3.36 15.40
N PHE A 20 9.87 -2.73 14.56
CA PHE A 20 10.06 -1.29 14.56
C PHE A 20 8.76 -0.56 14.18
N MET A 21 8.04 -1.06 13.18
CA MET A 21 6.75 -0.50 12.78
C MET A 21 5.71 -0.57 13.89
N ASP A 22 5.64 -1.69 14.60
CA ASP A 22 4.78 -1.85 15.79
C ASP A 22 5.10 -0.82 16.87
N MET A 23 6.37 -0.51 17.05
CA MET A 23 6.80 0.50 18.02
C MET A 23 6.49 1.91 17.52
N GLN A 24 6.69 2.18 16.24
CA GLN A 24 6.41 3.48 15.62
C GLN A 24 4.91 3.81 15.61
N ASP A 25 4.08 2.81 15.52
CA ASP A 25 2.62 2.93 15.60
C ASP A 25 2.17 3.68 16.84
N LYS A 26 2.91 3.51 17.92
CA LYS A 26 2.62 4.15 19.21
C LYS A 26 3.15 5.58 19.30
N THR A 27 3.95 6.04 18.36
CA THR A 27 4.71 7.27 18.50
C THR A 27 4.55 8.30 17.40
N ASN A 28 4.09 8.05 16.23
CA ASN A 28 3.91 8.99 15.11
C ASN A 28 4.45 8.44 13.79
N LEU A 29 3.86 7.39 13.32
CA LEU A 29 4.16 6.92 11.98
C LEU A 29 3.52 7.89 10.98
N ARG A 30 4.34 8.50 10.13
CA ARG A 30 3.87 9.43 9.11
C ARG A 30 4.18 8.92 7.72
N ALA A 31 3.17 8.95 6.86
CA ALA A 31 3.34 8.70 5.44
C ALA A 31 3.50 10.02 4.68
N SER A 32 4.44 10.03 3.74
CA SER A 32 4.57 11.09 2.74
C SER A 32 3.81 10.63 1.50
N ILE A 33 2.89 11.45 1.00
CA ILE A 33 1.99 11.07 -0.08
C ILE A 33 2.51 11.59 -1.41
N ASP A 34 2.92 10.65 -2.27
CA ASP A 34 3.47 10.95 -3.61
C ASP A 34 2.37 11.02 -4.66
N ARG A 35 1.34 10.18 -4.50
CA ARG A 35 0.21 10.07 -5.41
C ARG A 35 -1.07 10.22 -4.61
N PRO A 36 -1.49 11.48 -4.37
CA PRO A 36 -2.70 11.72 -3.58
C PRO A 36 -3.95 11.28 -4.33
N LEU A 37 -5.02 11.08 -3.56
CA LEU A 37 -6.33 10.76 -4.12
C LEU A 37 -6.69 11.75 -5.25
N GLY A 38 -7.08 11.22 -6.40
CA GLY A 38 -7.36 12.00 -7.61
C GLY A 38 -6.17 12.17 -8.56
N TYR A 39 -4.97 11.82 -8.12
CA TYR A 39 -3.77 11.92 -8.95
C TYR A 39 -3.82 10.93 -10.10
N LYS A 40 -3.49 11.39 -11.31
CA LYS A 40 -3.42 10.53 -12.49
C LYS A 40 -1.95 10.17 -12.76
N HIS A 41 -1.66 8.89 -12.78
CA HIS A 41 -0.32 8.37 -12.97
C HIS A 41 -0.25 7.29 -14.03
N GLY A 42 0.77 7.38 -14.87
CA GLY A 42 1.06 6.40 -15.91
C GLY A 42 2.14 6.92 -16.85
N LYS A 43 2.65 6.03 -17.69
CA LYS A 43 3.66 6.38 -18.70
C LYS A 43 3.06 7.32 -19.74
N LYS A 44 3.89 8.22 -20.25
CA LYS A 44 3.49 9.17 -21.31
C LYS A 44 2.97 8.40 -22.53
N GLY A 45 1.81 8.83 -23.05
CA GLY A 45 1.17 8.20 -24.20
C GLY A 45 0.38 6.93 -23.89
N MET A 46 0.32 6.51 -22.64
CA MET A 46 -0.40 5.34 -22.17
C MET A 46 -1.57 5.72 -21.29
N HIS A 47 -2.44 4.74 -20.99
CA HIS A 47 -3.55 4.95 -20.06
C HIS A 47 -3.04 5.30 -18.67
N LYS A 48 -3.55 6.40 -18.11
CA LYS A 48 -3.22 6.84 -16.76
C LYS A 48 -4.30 6.39 -15.79
N MET A 49 -3.87 5.86 -14.66
CA MET A 49 -4.76 5.49 -13.58
C MET A 49 -5.04 6.70 -12.70
N GLU A 50 -6.30 6.96 -12.40
CA GLU A 50 -6.68 7.92 -11.37
C GLU A 50 -6.74 7.22 -10.01
N PHE A 51 -5.96 7.73 -9.05
CA PHE A 51 -5.90 7.15 -7.71
C PHE A 51 -7.16 7.48 -6.92
N ASN A 52 -7.82 6.43 -6.42
CA ASN A 52 -8.97 6.55 -5.53
C ASN A 52 -8.60 6.52 -4.05
N ILE A 53 -7.30 6.51 -3.77
CA ILE A 53 -6.74 6.34 -2.43
C ILE A 53 -5.44 7.13 -2.37
N ASN A 54 -5.10 7.65 -1.20
CA ASN A 54 -3.81 8.29 -1.01
C ASN A 54 -2.70 7.24 -0.99
N TYR A 55 -1.69 7.42 -1.82
CA TYR A 55 -0.57 6.50 -2.00
C TYR A 55 0.74 7.24 -1.73
N GLY A 56 1.59 6.64 -0.96
CA GLY A 56 2.88 7.23 -0.64
C GLY A 56 3.85 6.23 -0.05
N ASN A 57 4.68 6.71 0.87
CA ASN A 57 5.70 5.88 1.49
C ASN A 57 5.94 6.32 2.94
N PHE A 58 6.60 5.43 3.68
CA PHE A 58 7.12 5.75 5.01
C PHE A 58 8.61 6.09 4.88
N PRO A 59 9.01 7.36 4.85
CA PRO A 59 10.39 7.75 4.55
C PRO A 59 11.44 7.15 5.48
N LYS A 60 11.04 6.82 6.73
CA LYS A 60 11.94 6.28 7.75
C LYS A 60 11.96 4.75 7.82
N LEU A 61 11.15 4.07 7.02
CA LEU A 61 11.06 2.61 7.02
C LEU A 61 11.53 2.08 5.66
N ILE A 62 12.72 1.50 5.65
CA ILE A 62 13.31 1.00 4.41
C ILE A 62 12.90 -0.44 4.17
N ASN A 63 12.39 -0.72 2.97
CA ASN A 63 12.10 -2.07 2.52
C ASN A 63 13.41 -2.76 2.15
N PRO A 64 13.81 -3.83 2.85
CA PRO A 64 15.08 -4.51 2.55
C PRO A 64 15.09 -5.18 1.18
N ALA A 65 13.94 -5.40 0.56
CA ALA A 65 13.85 -6.03 -0.76
C ALA A 65 14.41 -5.15 -1.88
N ASP A 66 14.26 -3.82 -1.77
CA ASP A 66 14.69 -2.87 -2.81
C ASP A 66 15.54 -1.70 -2.28
N GLY A 67 15.73 -1.61 -0.96
CA GLY A 67 16.48 -0.50 -0.35
C GLY A 67 15.77 0.83 -0.33
N GLU A 68 14.50 0.87 -0.71
CA GLU A 68 13.69 2.07 -0.77
C GLU A 68 12.68 2.13 0.39
N PRO A 69 12.11 3.31 0.69
CA PRO A 69 11.04 3.40 1.68
C PRO A 69 9.86 2.50 1.33
N TRP A 70 9.25 1.89 2.34
CA TRP A 70 8.05 1.08 2.15
C TRP A 70 6.92 1.89 1.54
N ASP A 71 6.35 1.42 0.44
CA ASP A 71 5.14 1.99 -0.15
C ASP A 71 3.92 1.67 0.71
N VAL A 72 2.97 2.60 0.76
CA VAL A 72 1.76 2.47 1.57
C VAL A 72 0.56 3.05 0.84
N VAL A 73 -0.59 2.39 0.97
CA VAL A 73 -1.89 2.93 0.59
C VAL A 73 -2.68 3.19 1.86
N ILE A 74 -3.40 4.32 1.91
CA ILE A 74 -4.09 4.75 3.13
C ILE A 74 -5.57 4.98 2.83
N PRO A 75 -6.43 4.00 3.15
CA PRO A 75 -7.88 4.16 3.01
C PRO A 75 -8.45 5.03 4.12
N GLY A 76 -9.70 5.46 3.94
CA GLY A 76 -10.46 6.18 4.96
C GLY A 76 -10.44 7.68 4.84
N ILE A 77 -9.54 8.24 4.04
CA ILE A 77 -9.49 9.66 3.73
C ILE A 77 -9.93 9.84 2.28
N HIS A 78 -10.97 10.63 2.06
CA HIS A 78 -11.58 10.82 0.74
C HIS A 78 -11.25 12.19 0.12
N LYS A 79 -10.08 12.71 0.44
CA LYS A 79 -9.53 13.94 -0.14
C LYS A 79 -8.01 13.81 -0.29
N SER A 80 -7.43 14.60 -1.17
CA SER A 80 -5.98 14.65 -1.35
C SER A 80 -5.29 15.18 -0.10
N GLU A 81 -4.25 14.48 0.33
CA GLU A 81 -3.39 14.88 1.44
C GLU A 81 -1.92 14.73 1.05
N LYS A 82 -1.06 15.58 1.60
CA LYS A 82 0.39 15.50 1.38
C LYS A 82 1.10 14.61 2.39
N LYS A 83 0.60 14.61 3.63
CA LYS A 83 1.12 13.81 4.75
C LYS A 83 -0.03 13.30 5.56
N ILE A 84 0.08 12.06 6.01
CA ILE A 84 -0.97 11.42 6.81
C ILE A 84 -0.33 10.74 7.99
N LYS A 85 -0.87 11.00 9.18
CA LYS A 85 -0.51 10.23 10.38
C LYS A 85 -1.18 8.87 10.32
N VAL A 86 -0.37 7.83 10.37
CA VAL A 86 -0.84 6.44 10.34
C VAL A 86 -0.79 5.90 11.76
N GLY A 87 -1.93 5.47 12.24
CA GLY A 87 -2.06 4.88 13.57
C GLY A 87 -1.73 3.41 13.61
N LYS A 88 -1.93 2.68 12.50
CA LYS A 88 -1.70 1.25 12.46
C LYS A 88 -1.49 0.77 11.03
N ILE A 89 -0.61 -0.19 10.86
CA ILE A 89 -0.45 -0.95 9.63
C ILE A 89 -1.29 -2.22 9.78
N ILE A 90 -2.29 -2.38 8.91
CA ILE A 90 -3.32 -3.41 9.10
C ILE A 90 -3.26 -4.51 8.05
N GLY A 91 -2.40 -4.37 7.08
CA GLY A 91 -2.33 -5.36 6.01
C GLY A 91 -1.34 -4.97 4.93
N MET A 92 -1.43 -5.69 3.83
CA MET A 92 -0.53 -5.54 2.71
C MET A 92 -1.21 -5.94 1.40
N VAL A 93 -0.87 -5.24 0.33
CA VAL A 93 -1.21 -5.65 -1.04
C VAL A 93 0.03 -6.34 -1.61
N PRO A 94 -0.01 -7.67 -1.79
CA PRO A 94 1.12 -8.38 -2.37
C PRO A 94 1.32 -8.01 -3.83
N MET A 95 2.59 -7.86 -4.23
CA MET A 95 2.96 -7.61 -5.62
C MET A 95 3.81 -8.77 -6.13
N ARG A 96 3.56 -9.21 -7.36
CA ARG A 96 4.29 -10.33 -7.96
C ARG A 96 5.78 -10.05 -8.12
N ASN A 97 6.16 -8.78 -8.29
CA ASN A 97 7.55 -8.37 -8.38
C ASN A 97 8.23 -8.20 -7.01
N GLY A 98 7.54 -8.49 -5.91
CA GLY A 98 8.08 -8.38 -4.56
C GLY A 98 8.00 -6.99 -3.94
N ASN A 99 7.65 -5.97 -4.69
CA ASN A 99 7.50 -4.60 -4.19
C ASN A 99 6.11 -4.40 -3.58
N HIS A 100 5.86 -5.05 -2.46
CA HIS A 100 4.57 -5.05 -1.78
C HIS A 100 4.19 -3.67 -1.27
N LYS A 101 2.87 -3.40 -1.19
CA LYS A 101 2.33 -2.14 -0.68
C LYS A 101 1.70 -2.39 0.68
N LEU A 102 2.10 -1.65 1.70
CA LEU A 102 1.48 -1.73 3.02
C LEU A 102 0.11 -1.03 2.99
N ILE A 103 -0.77 -1.44 3.90
CA ILE A 103 -2.05 -0.76 4.11
C ILE A 103 -2.00 -0.11 5.48
N GLY A 104 -2.03 1.22 5.50
CA GLY A 104 -1.99 2.00 6.73
C GLY A 104 -3.34 2.63 7.03
N LEU A 105 -3.80 2.54 8.26
CA LEU A 105 -5.00 3.26 8.70
C LEU A 105 -4.62 4.64 9.22
N PRO A 106 -5.36 5.68 8.86
CA PRO A 106 -5.20 6.99 9.50
C PRO A 106 -5.38 6.86 11.01
N LYS A 107 -4.64 7.65 11.76
CA LYS A 107 -4.75 7.64 13.23
C LYS A 107 -6.20 7.83 13.67
N GLY A 108 -6.66 6.98 14.57
CA GLY A 108 -8.03 7.02 15.10
C GLY A 108 -9.07 6.29 14.26
N HIS A 109 -8.70 5.75 13.10
CA HIS A 109 -9.63 4.97 12.27
C HIS A 109 -9.64 3.50 12.63
N THR A 110 -10.80 2.86 12.44
CA THR A 110 -10.96 1.41 12.49
C THR A 110 -11.18 0.89 11.07
N PHE A 111 -10.65 -0.27 10.74
CA PHE A 111 -10.76 -0.85 9.41
C PHE A 111 -12.17 -1.36 9.14
N THR A 112 -12.99 -0.50 8.55
CA THR A 112 -14.39 -0.78 8.21
C THR A 112 -14.53 -1.31 6.80
N ASP A 113 -15.76 -1.71 6.41
CA ASP A 113 -16.05 -2.16 5.06
C ASP A 113 -15.79 -1.07 4.02
N LYS A 114 -15.99 0.20 4.36
CA LYS A 114 -15.67 1.31 3.47
C LYS A 114 -14.17 1.39 3.18
N HIS A 115 -13.33 1.18 4.18
CA HIS A 115 -11.88 1.10 3.99
C HIS A 115 -11.51 -0.07 3.08
N LYS A 116 -12.12 -1.23 3.31
CA LYS A 116 -11.88 -2.44 2.51
C LYS A 116 -12.26 -2.21 1.05
N ASP A 117 -13.42 -1.60 0.80
CA ASP A 117 -13.88 -1.30 -0.55
C ASP A 117 -12.93 -0.34 -1.28
N GLN A 118 -12.40 0.65 -0.57
CA GLN A 118 -11.45 1.60 -1.13
C GLN A 118 -10.14 0.90 -1.56
N VAL A 119 -9.65 -0.03 -0.75
CA VAL A 119 -8.46 -0.83 -1.09
C VAL A 119 -8.73 -1.74 -2.29
N LYS A 120 -9.88 -2.41 -2.31
CA LYS A 120 -10.28 -3.28 -3.44
C LYS A 120 -10.39 -2.50 -4.75
N GLU A 121 -10.95 -1.30 -4.69
CA GLU A 121 -11.06 -0.43 -5.86
C GLU A 121 -9.69 -0.01 -6.38
N TYR A 122 -8.75 0.31 -5.49
CA TYR A 122 -7.37 0.61 -5.87
C TYR A 122 -6.74 -0.57 -6.63
N ILE A 123 -6.87 -1.78 -6.09
CA ILE A 123 -6.33 -2.99 -6.72
C ILE A 123 -6.95 -3.18 -8.12
N SER A 124 -8.26 -3.03 -8.22
CA SER A 124 -9.00 -3.15 -9.49
C SER A 124 -8.53 -2.14 -10.52
N ARG A 125 -8.38 -0.89 -10.14
CA ARG A 125 -7.89 0.18 -11.04
C ARG A 125 -6.47 -0.08 -11.53
N LYS A 126 -5.58 -0.52 -10.65
CA LYS A 126 -4.19 -0.81 -11.02
C LYS A 126 -4.10 -2.00 -11.96
N ARG A 127 -4.84 -3.06 -11.69
CA ARG A 127 -4.90 -4.22 -12.58
C ARG A 127 -5.45 -3.85 -13.95
N ASN A 128 -6.46 -3.01 -13.98
CA ASN A 128 -7.07 -2.53 -15.22
C ASN A 128 -6.07 -1.70 -16.04
N GLN A 129 -5.31 -0.84 -15.40
CA GLN A 129 -4.23 -0.08 -16.05
C GLN A 129 -3.21 -1.02 -16.69
N GLU A 130 -2.77 -2.05 -15.97
CA GLU A 130 -1.82 -3.03 -16.49
C GLU A 130 -2.37 -3.75 -17.74
N VAL A 131 -3.64 -4.13 -17.71
CA VAL A 131 -4.30 -4.78 -18.86
C VAL A 131 -4.39 -3.82 -20.05
N ILE A 132 -4.90 -2.62 -19.87
CA ILE A 132 -5.07 -1.64 -20.95
C ILE A 132 -3.73 -1.29 -21.59
N ASN A 133 -2.69 -1.15 -20.79
CA ASN A 133 -1.36 -0.79 -21.25
C ASN A 133 -0.54 -1.99 -21.76
N ASN A 134 -1.12 -3.20 -21.73
CA ASN A 134 -0.44 -4.43 -22.07
C ASN A 134 0.89 -4.61 -21.31
N GLU A 135 0.88 -4.26 -20.03
CA GLU A 135 2.03 -4.41 -19.14
C GLU A 135 2.02 -5.76 -18.42
N PRO A 136 3.17 -6.24 -17.94
CA PRO A 136 3.18 -7.39 -17.05
C PRO A 136 2.31 -7.14 -15.82
N ARG A 137 1.55 -8.15 -15.41
CA ARG A 137 0.68 -8.04 -14.24
C ARG A 137 1.49 -8.25 -12.97
N HIS A 138 1.71 -7.18 -12.21
CA HIS A 138 2.37 -7.21 -10.92
C HIS A 138 1.39 -7.10 -9.76
N MET A 139 0.26 -6.41 -9.98
CA MET A 139 -0.75 -6.25 -8.94
C MET A 139 -1.48 -7.56 -8.66
N SER A 140 -1.52 -7.93 -7.39
CA SER A 140 -2.30 -9.05 -6.89
C SER A 140 -3.80 -8.80 -7.04
N GLU A 141 -4.59 -9.86 -6.98
CA GLU A 141 -6.06 -9.76 -7.01
C GLU A 141 -6.63 -9.35 -5.66
N GLU A 142 -5.90 -9.61 -4.59
CA GLU A 142 -6.38 -9.44 -3.23
C GLU A 142 -5.31 -8.78 -2.36
N TYR A 143 -5.77 -8.18 -1.27
CA TYR A 143 -4.90 -7.78 -0.17
C TYR A 143 -5.01 -8.80 0.97
N MET A 144 -4.07 -8.75 1.89
CA MET A 144 -4.13 -9.53 3.12
C MET A 144 -4.20 -8.61 4.33
N SER A 145 -5.01 -9.00 5.30
CA SER A 145 -5.08 -8.33 6.60
C SER A 145 -4.10 -8.99 7.58
N PHE A 146 -3.49 -8.19 8.40
CA PHE A 146 -2.62 -8.68 9.47
C PHE A 146 -3.40 -8.94 10.75
#